data_648f7764ba7c2f11b601a0723d31f845
#
_entry.id   648f7764ba7c2f11b601a0723d31f845
#
_cell.length_a   1.000
_cell.length_b   1.000
_cell.length_c   1.000
_cell.angle_alpha   90.00
_cell.angle_beta   90.00
_cell.angle_gamma   90.00
#
_symmetry.space_group_name_H-M   'P 1'
#
loop_
_entity.id
_entity.type
_entity.pdbx_description
1 polymer ?
#
loop_
_entity_poly.entity_id
_entity_poly.type
_entity_poly.pdbx_seq_one_letter_code
_entity_poly.pdbx_strand_id
1 'polypeptide(L)'
;LDALMEHPNIDIQWGNHDILWLGAAAGSAACVFTVLRISLSYDNINMIGRRYGISLRPLMAYSEKYYGSSDKETMLRALNILVFKLEGRIIKRHPGYGMDGRLMLERINFDDYTVRLDEGVFPLNHHQWDTVLRDDPYALLPDEEALIDEYVTAFRESQSLRRHMDFIYKSGSTYLCCN
;
A
#
# COMPACT_ATOMS: atom_id res chain seq x y z
N LEU A 1 -3.53 13.48 16.80
CA LEU A 1 -4.45 14.36 16.02
C LEU A 1 -5.60 14.87 16.89
N ASP A 2 -6.27 14.03 17.72
CA ASP A 2 -7.43 14.48 18.51
C ASP A 2 -7.13 15.75 19.33
N ALA A 3 -6.01 15.80 20.04
CA ALA A 3 -5.60 16.99 20.80
C ALA A 3 -5.36 18.23 19.91
N LEU A 4 -4.83 18.03 18.69
CA LEU A 4 -4.64 19.15 17.75
C LEU A 4 -5.97 19.67 17.21
N MET A 5 -6.98 18.81 17.05
CA MET A 5 -8.29 19.19 16.56
C MET A 5 -9.08 20.10 17.53
N GLU A 6 -8.66 20.17 18.78
CA GLU A 6 -9.24 21.04 19.81
C GLU A 6 -8.67 22.47 19.79
N HIS A 7 -7.59 22.70 19.03
CA HIS A 7 -6.97 24.02 18.91
C HIS A 7 -7.57 24.84 17.77
N PRO A 8 -7.92 26.12 18.00
CA PRO A 8 -8.61 26.95 17.00
C PRO A 8 -7.75 27.42 15.84
N ASN A 9 -6.43 27.45 16.02
CA ASN A 9 -5.48 28.00 15.02
C ASN A 9 -4.32 27.02 14.82
N ILE A 10 -4.46 26.10 13.87
CA ILE A 10 -3.43 25.15 13.50
C ILE A 10 -3.25 25.17 11.99
N ASP A 11 -2.01 25.33 11.57
CA ASP A 11 -1.57 25.07 10.22
C ASP A 11 -0.80 23.75 10.18
N ILE A 12 -1.20 22.85 9.29
CA ILE A 12 -0.52 21.57 9.06
C ILE A 12 0.18 21.64 7.70
N GLN A 13 1.47 21.37 7.70
CA GLN A 13 2.19 21.14 6.46
C GLN A 13 2.16 19.64 6.14
N TRP A 14 1.65 19.29 4.97
CA TRP A 14 1.58 17.90 4.55
C TRP A 14 2.95 17.35 4.17
N GLY A 15 3.25 16.18 4.70
CA GLY A 15 4.31 15.32 4.19
C GLY A 15 3.78 14.32 3.16
N ASN A 16 4.69 13.57 2.55
CA ASN A 16 4.36 12.51 1.59
C ASN A 16 3.45 11.41 2.20
N HIS A 17 3.61 11.10 3.47
CA HIS A 17 2.77 10.11 4.14
C HIS A 17 1.34 10.63 4.37
N ASP A 18 1.15 11.92 4.62
CA ASP A 18 -0.20 12.49 4.78
C ASP A 18 -1.01 12.35 3.49
N ILE A 19 -0.39 12.56 2.33
CA ILE A 19 -1.02 12.35 1.03
C ILE A 19 -1.44 10.89 0.83
N LEU A 20 -0.61 9.93 1.27
CA LEU A 20 -0.98 8.51 1.21
C LEU A 20 -2.19 8.19 2.08
N TRP A 21 -2.26 8.74 3.29
CA TRP A 21 -3.40 8.57 4.18
C TRP A 21 -4.67 9.22 3.64
N LEU A 22 -4.56 10.42 3.05
CA LEU A 22 -5.69 11.09 2.38
C LEU A 22 -6.19 10.25 1.20
N GLY A 23 -5.28 9.73 0.36
CA GLY A 23 -5.61 8.84 -0.75
C GLY A 23 -6.26 7.53 -0.29
N ALA A 24 -5.78 6.95 0.82
CA ALA A 24 -6.35 5.74 1.41
C ALA A 24 -7.78 5.97 1.93
N ALA A 25 -8.01 7.07 2.65
CA ALA A 25 -9.34 7.44 3.13
C ALA A 25 -10.31 7.77 1.98
N ALA A 26 -9.80 8.27 0.85
CA ALA A 26 -10.56 8.49 -0.37
C ALA A 26 -10.86 7.19 -1.15
N GLY A 27 -10.24 6.06 -0.77
CA GLY A 27 -10.48 4.75 -1.38
C GLY A 27 -9.53 4.37 -2.50
N SER A 28 -8.36 5.00 -2.58
CA SER A 28 -7.30 4.55 -3.49
C SER A 28 -6.68 3.25 -2.97
N ALA A 29 -6.88 2.14 -3.69
CA ALA A 29 -6.33 0.83 -3.32
C ALA A 29 -4.81 0.87 -3.17
N ALA A 30 -4.09 1.51 -4.10
CA ALA A 30 -2.63 1.64 -4.01
C ALA A 30 -2.19 2.38 -2.74
N CYS A 31 -2.90 3.46 -2.36
CA CYS A 31 -2.63 4.19 -1.12
C CYS A 31 -2.95 3.35 0.12
N VAL A 32 -4.09 2.64 0.14
CA VAL A 32 -4.49 1.73 1.23
C VAL A 32 -3.40 0.70 1.50
N PHE A 33 -2.98 -0.02 0.47
CA PHE A 33 -1.97 -1.08 0.61
C PHE A 33 -0.58 -0.52 0.93
N THR A 34 -0.23 0.65 0.42
CA THR A 34 1.01 1.35 0.80
C THR A 34 0.99 1.78 2.27
N VAL A 35 -0.14 2.29 2.77
CA VAL A 35 -0.31 2.63 4.20
C VAL A 35 -0.19 1.39 5.07
N LEU A 36 -0.84 0.28 4.72
CA LEU A 36 -0.72 -0.99 5.45
C LEU A 36 0.74 -1.48 5.48
N ARG A 37 1.42 -1.46 4.33
CA ARG A 37 2.82 -1.86 4.20
C ARG A 37 3.75 -1.02 5.07
N ILE A 38 3.64 0.31 4.99
CA ILE A 38 4.45 1.23 5.79
C ILE A 38 4.18 1.01 7.28
N SER A 39 2.91 0.94 7.67
CA SER A 39 2.53 0.75 9.09
C SER A 39 3.04 -0.58 9.65
N LEU A 40 3.05 -1.64 8.86
CA LEU A 40 3.61 -2.93 9.25
C LEU A 40 5.15 -2.88 9.33
N SER A 41 5.82 -2.21 8.39
CA SER A 41 7.28 -2.06 8.38
C SER A 41 7.80 -1.37 9.64
N TYR A 42 7.10 -0.32 10.09
CA TYR A 42 7.46 0.47 11.27
C TYR A 42 6.81 0.01 12.58
N ASP A 43 6.23 -1.20 12.61
CA ASP A 43 5.55 -1.77 13.79
C ASP A 43 4.37 -0.93 14.33
N ASN A 44 3.81 -0.06 13.48
CA ASN A 44 2.68 0.81 13.83
C ASN A 44 1.32 0.22 13.41
N ILE A 45 1.30 -0.98 12.86
CA ILE A 45 0.09 -1.60 12.29
C ILE A 45 -1.04 -1.75 13.30
N ASN A 46 -0.70 -1.98 14.58
CA ASN A 46 -1.69 -2.08 15.66
C ASN A 46 -2.49 -0.78 15.86
N MET A 47 -1.92 0.36 15.48
CA MET A 47 -2.61 1.65 15.54
C MET A 47 -3.81 1.67 14.58
N ILE A 48 -3.69 1.08 13.41
CA ILE A 48 -4.77 0.99 12.41
C ILE A 48 -5.99 0.29 13.01
N GLY A 49 -5.78 -0.87 13.65
CA GLY A 49 -6.86 -1.58 14.34
C GLY A 49 -7.46 -0.81 15.50
N ARG A 50 -6.62 -0.30 16.41
CA ARG A 50 -7.08 0.37 17.64
C ARG A 50 -7.74 1.72 17.39
N ARG A 51 -7.24 2.51 16.45
CA ARG A 51 -7.72 3.87 16.19
C ARG A 51 -8.81 3.93 15.14
N TYR A 52 -8.70 3.11 14.11
CA TYR A 52 -9.57 3.19 12.94
C TYR A 52 -10.50 1.99 12.79
N GLY A 53 -10.39 0.98 13.67
CA GLY A 53 -11.25 -0.20 13.66
C GLY A 53 -11.00 -1.14 12.48
N ILE A 54 -9.89 -0.99 11.77
CA ILE A 54 -9.55 -1.78 10.58
C ILE A 54 -8.83 -3.04 10.99
N SER A 55 -9.43 -4.21 10.71
CA SER A 55 -8.91 -5.51 11.10
C SER A 55 -7.73 -5.95 10.22
N LEU A 56 -6.73 -6.60 10.82
CA LEU A 56 -5.64 -7.24 10.07
C LEU A 56 -5.93 -8.71 9.71
N ARG A 57 -7.03 -9.27 10.21
CA ARG A 57 -7.35 -10.68 9.98
C ARG A 57 -7.42 -11.08 8.51
N PRO A 58 -8.00 -10.26 7.60
CA PRO A 58 -8.02 -10.59 6.18
C PRO A 58 -6.62 -10.74 5.57
N LEU A 59 -5.70 -9.83 5.90
CA LEU A 59 -4.30 -9.91 5.47
C LEU A 59 -3.58 -11.13 6.05
N MET A 60 -3.80 -11.43 7.32
CA MET A 60 -3.23 -12.63 7.97
C MET A 60 -3.71 -13.90 7.27
N ALA A 61 -5.02 -14.03 7.02
CA ALA A 61 -5.60 -15.18 6.33
C ALA A 61 -5.08 -15.33 4.88
N TYR A 62 -4.95 -14.21 4.17
CA TYR A 62 -4.38 -14.20 2.82
C TYR A 62 -2.91 -14.64 2.84
N SER A 63 -2.11 -14.12 3.76
CA SER A 63 -0.70 -14.48 3.90
C SER A 63 -0.51 -15.95 4.26
N GLU A 64 -1.31 -16.45 5.18
CA GLU A 64 -1.30 -17.89 5.56
C GLU A 64 -1.64 -18.77 4.35
N LYS A 65 -2.68 -18.40 3.58
CA LYS A 65 -3.14 -19.17 2.42
C LYS A 65 -2.08 -19.28 1.32
N TYR A 66 -1.43 -18.17 0.97
CA TYR A 66 -0.55 -18.10 -0.20
C TYR A 66 0.93 -18.23 0.12
N TYR A 67 1.34 -17.95 1.35
CA TYR A 67 2.74 -17.91 1.74
C TYR A 67 3.05 -18.78 2.97
N GLY A 68 2.04 -19.48 3.52
CA GLY A 68 2.20 -20.47 4.58
C GLY A 68 2.45 -19.91 5.99
N SER A 69 2.39 -18.60 6.17
CA SER A 69 2.56 -17.94 7.46
C SER A 69 1.87 -16.59 7.49
N SER A 70 1.52 -16.13 8.69
CA SER A 70 1.01 -14.78 8.96
C SER A 70 1.94 -13.95 9.84
N ASP A 71 3.23 -14.28 9.87
CA ASP A 71 4.24 -13.46 10.52
C ASP A 71 4.48 -12.14 9.78
N LYS A 72 5.18 -11.20 10.43
CA LYS A 72 5.44 -9.86 9.90
C LYS A 72 6.13 -9.89 8.53
N GLU A 73 7.14 -10.75 8.37
CA GLU A 73 7.93 -10.82 7.16
C GLU A 73 7.09 -11.31 5.98
N THR A 74 6.30 -12.35 6.21
CA THR A 74 5.40 -12.95 5.22
C THR A 74 4.28 -11.99 4.82
N MET A 75 3.66 -11.31 5.79
CA MET A 75 2.68 -10.26 5.49
C MET A 75 3.27 -9.08 4.72
N LEU A 76 4.51 -8.66 5.03
CA LEU A 76 5.20 -7.60 4.28
C LEU A 76 5.47 -8.03 2.84
N ARG A 77 5.84 -9.29 2.61
CA ARG A 77 6.02 -9.85 1.25
C ARG A 77 4.70 -9.79 0.47
N ALA A 78 3.62 -10.28 1.06
CA ALA A 78 2.28 -10.22 0.46
C ALA A 78 1.89 -8.77 0.10
N LEU A 79 2.08 -7.82 1.02
CA LEU A 79 1.81 -6.41 0.78
C LEU A 79 2.70 -5.80 -0.31
N ASN A 80 3.98 -6.16 -0.37
CA ASN A 80 4.88 -5.67 -1.42
C ASN A 80 4.41 -6.12 -2.81
N ILE A 81 4.03 -7.38 -2.97
CA ILE A 81 3.53 -7.92 -4.25
C ILE A 81 2.23 -7.20 -4.64
N LEU A 82 1.29 -7.05 -3.71
CA LEU A 82 0.03 -6.34 -3.96
C LEU A 82 0.25 -4.87 -4.34
N VAL A 83 1.17 -4.18 -3.65
CA VAL A 83 1.53 -2.78 -3.99
C VAL A 83 2.13 -2.71 -5.39
N PHE A 84 3.06 -3.61 -5.75
CA PHE A 84 3.62 -3.65 -7.11
C PHE A 84 2.55 -3.89 -8.17
N LYS A 85 1.60 -4.80 -7.92
CA LYS A 85 0.47 -5.03 -8.85
C LYS A 85 -0.40 -3.79 -8.99
N LEU A 86 -0.78 -3.16 -7.89
CA LEU A 86 -1.65 -1.97 -7.89
C LEU A 86 -0.97 -0.77 -8.55
N GLU A 87 0.29 -0.49 -8.22
CA GLU A 87 1.07 0.58 -8.85
C GLU A 87 1.26 0.31 -10.35
N GLY A 88 1.64 -0.92 -10.72
CA GLY A 88 1.86 -1.29 -12.12
C GLY A 88 0.59 -1.15 -12.96
N ARG A 89 -0.58 -1.49 -12.44
CA ARG A 89 -1.88 -1.26 -13.10
C ARG A 89 -2.16 0.23 -13.33
N ILE A 90 -1.77 1.10 -12.41
CA ILE A 90 -1.90 2.55 -12.57
C ILE A 90 -0.94 3.03 -13.67
N ILE A 91 0.33 2.64 -13.62
CA ILE A 91 1.34 3.04 -14.57
C ILE A 91 0.95 2.60 -15.99
N LYS A 92 0.54 1.35 -16.17
CA LYS A 92 0.09 0.83 -17.48
C LYS A 92 -1.14 1.55 -18.04
N ARG A 93 -2.04 2.01 -17.19
CA ARG A 93 -3.21 2.82 -17.63
C ARG A 93 -2.84 4.26 -17.99
N HIS A 94 -1.70 4.75 -17.49
CA HIS A 94 -1.26 6.14 -17.66
C HIS A 94 0.19 6.22 -18.16
N PRO A 95 0.49 5.75 -19.38
CA PRO A 95 1.87 5.73 -19.90
C PRO A 95 2.49 7.13 -19.99
N GLY A 96 1.66 8.17 -20.07
CA GLY A 96 2.13 9.56 -20.06
C GLY A 96 2.78 10.02 -18.75
N TYR A 97 2.73 9.22 -17.68
CA TYR A 97 3.43 9.54 -16.43
C TYR A 97 4.95 9.29 -16.51
N GLY A 98 5.42 8.56 -17.53
CA GLY A 98 6.85 8.24 -17.68
C GLY A 98 7.43 7.41 -16.53
N MET A 99 6.62 6.55 -15.92
CA MET A 99 6.99 5.78 -14.72
C MET A 99 7.29 4.30 -15.02
N ASP A 100 7.54 3.94 -16.28
CA ASP A 100 7.76 2.53 -16.69
C ASP A 100 8.94 1.88 -15.95
N GLY A 101 9.94 2.67 -15.54
CA GLY A 101 11.04 2.20 -14.70
C GLY A 101 10.61 1.60 -13.36
N ARG A 102 9.37 1.85 -12.91
CA ARG A 102 8.78 1.27 -11.69
C ARG A 102 7.97 0.00 -11.93
N LEU A 103 7.90 -0.50 -13.16
CA LEU A 103 7.25 -1.77 -13.47
C LEU A 103 8.14 -2.96 -13.04
N MET A 104 8.28 -3.13 -11.72
CA MET A 104 9.24 -4.05 -11.10
C MET A 104 8.97 -5.52 -11.41
N LEU A 105 7.71 -5.94 -11.52
CA LEU A 105 7.37 -7.34 -11.76
C LEU A 105 7.78 -7.82 -13.16
N GLU A 106 7.90 -6.94 -14.15
CA GLU A 106 8.39 -7.25 -15.49
C GLU A 106 9.91 -7.43 -15.53
N ARG A 107 10.63 -6.98 -14.51
CA ARG A 107 12.08 -7.08 -14.41
C ARG A 107 12.53 -8.39 -13.74
N ILE A 108 11.57 -9.20 -13.25
CA ILE A 108 11.85 -10.47 -12.58
C ILE A 108 11.89 -11.60 -13.60
N ASN A 109 12.97 -12.38 -13.56
CA ASN A 109 13.03 -13.68 -14.21
C ASN A 109 12.64 -14.76 -13.19
N PHE A 110 11.48 -15.37 -13.39
CA PHE A 110 10.93 -16.40 -12.51
C PHE A 110 11.53 -17.80 -12.73
N ASP A 111 12.36 -18.00 -13.75
CA ASP A 111 13.00 -19.29 -14.02
C ASP A 111 14.28 -19.47 -13.20
N ASP A 112 15.03 -18.39 -13.00
CA ASP A 112 16.24 -18.37 -12.18
C ASP A 112 16.14 -17.51 -10.91
N TYR A 113 14.96 -16.93 -10.66
CA TYR A 113 14.69 -16.05 -9.53
C TYR A 113 15.66 -14.89 -9.41
N THR A 114 15.83 -14.17 -10.51
CA THR A 114 16.64 -12.96 -10.56
C THR A 114 15.80 -11.73 -10.90
N VAL A 115 16.30 -10.55 -10.52
CA VAL A 115 15.73 -9.26 -10.92
C VAL A 115 16.78 -8.46 -11.67
N ARG A 116 16.38 -7.87 -12.81
CA ARG A 116 17.22 -6.97 -13.59
C ARG A 116 16.95 -5.52 -13.16
N LEU A 117 17.95 -4.90 -12.55
CA LEU A 117 17.99 -3.48 -12.22
C LEU A 117 18.97 -2.77 -13.16
N ASP A 118 19.03 -1.45 -13.08
CA ASP A 118 19.92 -0.64 -13.92
C ASP A 118 21.39 -0.92 -13.61
N GLU A 119 21.71 -1.29 -12.36
CA GLU A 119 23.05 -1.64 -11.87
C GLU A 119 23.47 -3.08 -12.19
N GLY A 120 22.54 -3.95 -12.66
CA GLY A 120 22.85 -5.34 -12.96
C GLY A 120 21.73 -6.32 -12.70
N VAL A 121 22.09 -7.61 -12.65
CA VAL A 121 21.17 -8.71 -12.34
C VAL A 121 21.49 -9.24 -10.96
N PHE A 122 20.48 -9.32 -10.10
CA PHE A 122 20.61 -9.71 -8.70
C PHE A 122 19.71 -10.89 -8.37
N PRO A 123 20.14 -11.84 -7.54
CA PRO A 123 19.30 -12.92 -7.09
C PRO A 123 18.18 -12.40 -6.16
N LEU A 124 17.00 -13.00 -6.26
CA LEU A 124 15.91 -12.77 -5.33
C LEU A 124 16.10 -13.64 -4.09
N ASN A 125 15.88 -13.04 -2.91
CA ASN A 125 15.98 -13.75 -1.63
C ASN A 125 14.82 -14.73 -1.39
N HIS A 126 13.73 -14.61 -2.15
CA HIS A 126 12.52 -15.40 -2.00
C HIS A 126 12.07 -15.98 -3.33
N HIS A 127 11.55 -17.21 -3.29
CA HIS A 127 11.09 -17.94 -4.47
C HIS A 127 9.55 -18.13 -4.49
N GLN A 128 8.82 -17.56 -3.53
CA GLN A 128 7.37 -17.67 -3.43
C GLN A 128 6.70 -16.50 -4.17
N TRP A 129 6.38 -16.72 -5.42
CA TRP A 129 5.75 -15.76 -6.33
C TRP A 129 4.44 -16.32 -6.92
N ASP A 130 3.80 -17.27 -6.21
CA ASP A 130 2.66 -18.04 -6.71
C ASP A 130 1.45 -17.19 -7.07
N THR A 131 1.36 -15.99 -6.53
CA THR A 131 0.29 -15.03 -6.85
C THR A 131 0.61 -14.16 -8.07
N VAL A 132 1.83 -14.21 -8.62
CA VAL A 132 2.24 -13.43 -9.79
C VAL A 132 2.13 -14.29 -11.04
N LEU A 133 1.20 -13.95 -11.94
CA LEU A 133 1.01 -14.66 -13.19
C LEU A 133 2.08 -14.27 -14.20
N ARG A 134 2.72 -15.25 -14.87
CA ARG A 134 3.84 -14.99 -15.79
C ARG A 134 3.39 -14.19 -17.02
N ASP A 135 2.19 -14.48 -17.54
CA ASP A 135 1.66 -13.83 -18.74
C ASP A 135 1.16 -12.40 -18.49
N ASP A 136 0.69 -12.12 -17.27
CA ASP A 136 0.31 -10.78 -16.82
C ASP A 136 0.67 -10.60 -15.33
N PRO A 137 1.89 -10.14 -15.04
CA PRO A 137 2.37 -10.02 -13.66
C PRO A 137 1.55 -9.06 -12.78
N TYR A 138 0.77 -8.18 -13.39
CA TYR A 138 -0.07 -7.20 -12.69
C TYR A 138 -1.54 -7.62 -12.59
N ALA A 139 -1.93 -8.77 -13.16
CA ALA A 139 -3.26 -9.32 -12.96
C ALA A 139 -3.49 -9.64 -11.48
N LEU A 140 -4.71 -9.34 -11.02
CA LEU A 140 -5.13 -9.69 -9.66
C LEU A 140 -5.83 -11.05 -9.68
N LEU A 141 -5.55 -11.86 -8.68
CA LEU A 141 -6.32 -13.06 -8.40
C LEU A 141 -7.68 -12.69 -7.76
N PRO A 142 -8.71 -13.53 -7.87
CA PRO A 142 -10.00 -13.24 -7.23
C PRO A 142 -9.90 -12.97 -5.72
N ASP A 143 -9.04 -13.68 -5.01
CA ASP A 143 -8.81 -13.46 -3.58
C ASP A 143 -8.07 -12.13 -3.31
N GLU A 144 -7.21 -11.69 -4.22
CA GLU A 144 -6.57 -10.38 -4.13
C GLU A 144 -7.58 -9.26 -4.35
N GLU A 145 -8.47 -9.41 -5.32
CA GLU A 145 -9.55 -8.45 -5.56
C GLU A 145 -10.48 -8.34 -4.34
N ALA A 146 -10.89 -9.47 -3.78
CA ALA A 146 -11.72 -9.51 -2.58
C ALA A 146 -11.02 -8.84 -1.37
N LEU A 147 -9.73 -9.14 -1.16
CA LEU A 147 -8.92 -8.52 -0.10
C LEU A 147 -8.81 -7.01 -0.28
N ILE A 148 -8.60 -6.56 -1.52
CA ILE A 148 -8.50 -5.14 -1.87
C ILE A 148 -9.83 -4.44 -1.58
N ASP A 149 -10.95 -4.99 -2.03
CA ASP A 149 -12.27 -4.41 -1.82
C ASP A 149 -12.62 -4.33 -0.32
N GLU A 150 -12.29 -5.36 0.45
CA GLU A 150 -12.49 -5.36 1.91
C GLU A 150 -11.72 -4.23 2.59
N TYR A 151 -10.43 -4.07 2.28
CA TYR A 151 -9.63 -2.99 2.88
C TYR A 151 -10.02 -1.61 2.39
N VAL A 152 -10.27 -1.43 1.10
CA VAL A 152 -10.75 -0.15 0.55
C VAL A 152 -12.05 0.26 1.23
N THR A 153 -12.98 -0.67 1.41
CA THR A 153 -14.24 -0.43 2.11
C THR A 153 -13.99 -0.06 3.57
N ALA A 154 -13.17 -0.83 4.29
CA ALA A 154 -12.86 -0.56 5.69
C ALA A 154 -12.22 0.81 5.91
N PHE A 155 -11.30 1.23 5.04
CA PHE A 155 -10.68 2.56 5.12
C PHE A 155 -11.68 3.68 4.81
N ARG A 156 -12.54 3.51 3.82
CA ARG A 156 -13.57 4.51 3.47
C ARG A 156 -14.66 4.64 4.53
N GLU A 157 -15.04 3.55 5.19
CA GLU A 157 -16.12 3.54 6.18
C GLU A 157 -15.65 3.91 7.59
N SER A 158 -14.34 3.90 7.88
CA SER A 158 -13.80 4.29 9.18
C SER A 158 -14.08 5.76 9.49
N GLN A 159 -15.05 6.02 10.36
CA GLN A 159 -15.44 7.37 10.74
C GLN A 159 -14.30 8.16 11.41
N SER A 160 -13.52 7.50 12.27
CA SER A 160 -12.39 8.14 12.95
C SER A 160 -11.28 8.48 11.97
N LEU A 161 -10.99 7.62 10.98
CA LEU A 161 -10.03 7.92 9.91
C LEU A 161 -10.51 9.10 9.08
N ARG A 162 -11.77 9.08 8.65
CA ARG A 162 -12.35 10.17 7.86
C ARG A 162 -12.28 11.50 8.60
N ARG A 163 -12.65 11.52 9.87
CA ARG A 163 -12.56 12.73 10.71
C ARG A 163 -11.14 13.28 10.79
N HIS A 164 -10.14 12.42 10.96
CA HIS A 164 -8.73 12.81 11.00
C HIS A 164 -8.25 13.35 9.64
N MET A 165 -8.62 12.69 8.55
CA MET A 165 -8.22 13.13 7.21
C MET A 165 -8.90 14.42 6.79
N ASP A 166 -10.16 14.61 7.14
CA ASP A 166 -10.87 15.89 6.94
C ASP A 166 -10.17 17.04 7.68
N PHE A 167 -9.71 16.79 8.90
CA PHE A 167 -8.97 17.79 9.67
C PHE A 167 -7.64 18.12 9.00
N ILE A 168 -6.83 17.12 8.63
CA ILE A 168 -5.56 17.32 7.94
C ILE A 168 -5.78 18.07 6.61
N TYR A 169 -6.80 17.69 5.86
CA TYR A 169 -7.12 18.33 4.58
C TYR A 169 -7.50 19.81 4.73
N LYS A 170 -8.35 20.13 5.73
CA LYS A 170 -8.84 21.49 5.96
C LYS A 170 -7.79 22.40 6.61
N SER A 171 -6.91 21.84 7.42
CA SER A 171 -5.85 22.58 8.13
C SER A 171 -4.53 22.59 7.38
N GLY A 172 -4.46 21.90 6.21
CA GLY A 172 -3.25 21.81 5.42
C GLY A 172 -3.06 23.01 4.50
N SER A 173 -1.87 23.59 4.54
CA SER A 173 -1.46 24.53 3.51
C SER A 173 -0.83 23.79 2.33
N THR A 174 -1.18 24.21 1.11
CA THR A 174 -0.76 23.59 -0.15
C THR A 174 0.67 23.96 -0.58
N TYR A 175 1.54 24.32 0.33
CA TYR A 175 2.93 24.47 0.00
C TYR A 175 3.62 23.11 -0.12
N LEU A 176 3.43 22.47 -1.27
CA LEU A 176 4.33 21.43 -1.73
C LEU A 176 5.68 22.11 -1.99
N CYS A 177 6.61 22.01 -1.06
CA CYS A 177 8.00 22.24 -1.39
C CYS A 177 8.45 21.10 -2.31
N CYS A 178 8.35 21.30 -3.60
CA CYS A 178 9.05 20.51 -4.59
C CYS A 178 10.54 20.83 -4.46
N ASN A 179 11.29 19.97 -3.80
CA ASN A 179 12.74 19.87 -3.95
C ASN A 179 13.05 18.68 -4.83
#